data_33cfef0c4525ff331f9f67325d3e4249
#
_entry.id   33cfef0c4525ff331f9f67325d3e4249
#
_cell.length_a   1.000
_cell.length_b   1.000
_cell.length_c   1.000
_cell.angle_alpha   90.00
_cell.angle_beta   90.00
_cell.angle_gamma   90.00
#
_symmetry.space_group_name_H-M   'P 1'
#
loop_
_entity.id
_entity.type
_entity.pdbx_description
1 polymer ?
#
loop_
_entity_poly.entity_id
_entity_poly.type
_entity_poly.pdbx_seq_one_letter_code
_entity_poly.pdbx_strand_id
1 'polypeptide(L)'
;GYNLCVYVGLTLEKGCMYHEVSTELEKIPEVVESRFTLGAYSMLIKLYARDDQHLLDLLSNKLQGIHGVSNTETLTALDQRINRSLPIQ
;
A
#
# COMPACT_ATOMS: atom_id res chain seq x y z
N GLY A 1 14.63 8.88 -10.17
CA GLY A 1 14.31 7.77 -9.31
C GLY A 1 13.17 8.04 -8.37
N TYR A 2 12.84 7.05 -7.56
CA TYR A 2 11.74 7.15 -6.61
C TYR A 2 12.31 7.53 -5.26
N ASN A 3 11.75 8.57 -4.66
CA ASN A 3 12.28 9.12 -3.42
C ASN A 3 11.42 8.85 -2.20
N LEU A 4 10.17 8.46 -2.41
CA LEU A 4 9.26 8.19 -1.31
C LEU A 4 8.91 6.72 -1.28
N CYS A 5 9.02 6.14 -0.10
CA CYS A 5 8.57 4.77 0.13
C CYS A 5 7.53 4.83 1.22
N VAL A 6 6.32 4.42 0.93
CA VAL A 6 5.24 4.49 1.90
C VAL A 6 4.49 3.18 1.98
N TYR A 7 3.88 2.95 3.13
CA TYR A 7 2.97 1.84 3.33
C TYR A 7 1.55 2.38 3.29
N VAL A 8 0.67 1.62 2.66
CA VAL A 8 -0.74 2.01 2.57
C VAL A 8 -1.58 0.85 3.05
N GLY A 9 -2.44 1.13 4.00
CA GLY A 9 -3.42 0.15 4.47
C GLY A 9 -4.66 0.24 3.63
N LEU A 10 -5.11 -0.88 3.12
CA LEU A 10 -6.32 -0.95 2.32
C LEU A 10 -7.40 -1.69 3.08
N THR A 11 -8.60 -1.13 3.07
CA THR A 11 -9.77 -1.80 3.60
C THR A 11 -10.60 -2.26 2.41
N LEU A 12 -10.90 -3.54 2.36
CA LEU A 12 -11.70 -4.11 1.28
C LEU A 12 -13.16 -4.10 1.65
N GLU A 13 -14.02 -3.96 0.65
CA GLU A 13 -15.45 -4.01 0.88
C GLU A 13 -15.88 -5.37 1.42
N LYS A 14 -15.23 -6.42 0.90
CA LYS A 14 -15.45 -7.78 1.38
C LYS A 14 -14.11 -8.49 1.37
N GLY A 15 -13.87 -9.30 2.38
CA GLY A 15 -12.61 -10.03 2.47
C GLY A 15 -12.37 -10.95 1.30
N CYS A 16 -13.45 -11.48 0.69
CA CYS A 16 -13.31 -12.39 -0.45
C CYS A 16 -12.82 -11.68 -1.71
N MET A 17 -12.77 -10.36 -1.71
CA MET A 17 -12.29 -9.59 -2.87
C MET A 17 -10.78 -9.46 -2.90
N TYR A 18 -10.10 -10.09 -1.97
CA TYR A 18 -8.65 -10.03 -1.87
C TYR A 18 -7.95 -10.39 -3.18
N HIS A 19 -8.36 -11.48 -3.83
CA HIS A 19 -7.72 -11.91 -5.07
C HIS A 19 -7.91 -10.91 -6.20
N GLU A 20 -9.10 -10.36 -6.30
CA GLU A 20 -9.40 -9.38 -7.35
C GLU A 20 -8.57 -8.13 -7.16
N VAL A 21 -8.51 -7.63 -5.93
CA VAL A 21 -7.73 -6.45 -5.62
C VAL A 21 -6.24 -6.70 -5.84
N SER A 22 -5.75 -7.86 -5.43
CA SER A 22 -4.35 -8.20 -5.66
C SER A 22 -3.99 -8.19 -7.13
N THR A 23 -4.87 -8.73 -7.97
CA THR A 23 -4.63 -8.74 -9.40
C THR A 23 -4.50 -7.33 -9.96
N GLU A 24 -5.35 -6.43 -9.50
CA GLU A 24 -5.29 -5.04 -9.94
C GLU A 24 -4.04 -4.34 -9.44
N LEU A 25 -3.63 -4.64 -8.21
CA LEU A 25 -2.40 -4.07 -7.65
C LEU A 25 -1.18 -4.48 -8.44
N GLU A 26 -1.16 -5.70 -8.96
CA GLU A 26 -0.03 -6.18 -9.74
C GLU A 26 0.18 -5.38 -11.01
N LYS A 27 -0.86 -4.71 -11.49
CA LYS A 27 -0.76 -3.88 -12.68
C LYS A 27 -0.18 -2.50 -12.41
N ILE A 28 0.04 -2.16 -11.16
CA ILE A 28 0.58 -0.86 -10.76
C ILE A 28 2.07 -1.04 -10.46
N PRO A 29 2.97 -0.54 -11.32
CA PRO A 29 4.41 -0.79 -11.13
C PRO A 29 4.96 -0.22 -9.84
N GLU A 30 4.36 0.83 -9.32
CA GLU A 30 4.83 1.45 -8.09
C GLU A 30 4.59 0.60 -6.85
N VAL A 31 3.67 -0.37 -6.94
CA VAL A 31 3.41 -1.27 -5.83
C VAL A 31 4.43 -2.39 -5.86
N VAL A 32 5.24 -2.48 -4.82
CA VAL A 32 6.34 -3.44 -4.78
C VAL A 32 6.09 -4.59 -3.81
N GLU A 33 5.10 -4.44 -2.94
CA GLU A 33 4.78 -5.47 -1.97
C GLU A 33 3.31 -5.38 -1.63
N SER A 34 2.66 -6.52 -1.42
CA SER A 34 1.31 -6.53 -0.89
C SER A 34 1.18 -7.70 0.06
N ARG A 35 0.45 -7.49 1.15
CA ARG A 35 0.23 -8.52 2.16
C ARG A 35 -1.21 -8.47 2.62
N PHE A 36 -1.79 -9.62 2.79
CA PHE A 36 -3.09 -9.73 3.42
C PHE A 36 -2.87 -9.74 4.93
N THR A 37 -3.59 -8.91 5.65
CA THR A 37 -3.36 -8.76 7.08
C THR A 37 -4.61 -9.09 7.87
N LEU A 38 -4.39 -9.43 9.13
CA LEU A 38 -5.45 -9.56 10.11
C LEU A 38 -5.32 -8.35 11.03
N GLY A 39 -6.35 -7.54 11.10
CA GLY A 39 -6.29 -6.37 11.95
C GLY A 39 -7.05 -5.23 11.37
N ALA A 40 -6.56 -4.01 11.58
CA ALA A 40 -7.28 -2.81 11.19
C ALA A 40 -7.48 -2.68 9.68
N TYR A 41 -6.57 -3.24 8.91
CA TYR A 41 -6.63 -3.17 7.46
C TYR A 41 -6.74 -4.57 6.88
N SER A 42 -7.41 -4.68 5.75
CA SER A 42 -7.49 -5.97 5.07
C SER A 42 -6.20 -6.31 4.34
N MET A 43 -5.54 -5.29 3.80
CA MET A 43 -4.28 -5.46 3.09
C MET A 43 -3.33 -4.34 3.44
N LEU A 44 -2.04 -4.66 3.39
CA LEU A 44 -1.00 -3.66 3.55
C LEU A 44 -0.12 -3.72 2.31
N ILE A 45 0.07 -2.60 1.66
CA ILE A 45 0.92 -2.55 0.49
C ILE A 45 2.06 -1.56 0.72
N LYS A 46 3.15 -1.81 0.03
CA LYS A 46 4.30 -0.93 0.03
C LYS A 46 4.47 -0.39 -1.38
N LEU A 47 4.62 0.90 -1.50
CA LEU A 47 4.80 1.50 -2.81
C LEU A 47 5.86 2.57 -2.78
N TYR A 48 6.37 2.87 -3.97
CA TYR A 48 7.35 3.92 -4.17
C TYR A 48 6.75 5.01 -5.05
N ALA A 49 6.99 6.25 -4.69
CA ALA A 49 6.55 7.40 -5.47
C ALA A 49 7.72 8.35 -5.64
N ARG A 50 7.69 9.13 -6.73
CA ARG A 50 8.76 10.08 -6.99
C ARG A 50 8.71 11.28 -6.06
N ASP A 51 7.50 11.70 -5.73
CA ASP A 51 7.28 12.86 -4.88
C ASP A 51 5.86 12.82 -4.35
N ASP A 52 5.48 13.83 -3.59
CA ASP A 52 4.16 13.89 -2.98
C ASP A 52 3.05 13.95 -4.02
N GLN A 53 3.27 14.66 -5.11
CA GLN A 53 2.27 14.77 -6.16
C GLN A 53 1.99 13.42 -6.81
N HIS A 54 3.06 12.69 -7.08
CA HIS A 54 2.94 11.35 -7.64
C HIS A 54 2.20 10.43 -6.68
N LEU A 55 2.50 10.55 -5.39
CA LEU A 55 1.84 9.75 -4.37
C LEU A 55 0.35 10.04 -4.32
N LEU A 56 -0.03 11.32 -4.35
CA LEU A 56 -1.44 11.69 -4.37
C LEU A 56 -2.15 11.13 -5.58
N ASP A 57 -1.50 11.17 -6.72
CA ASP A 57 -2.08 10.64 -7.95
C ASP A 57 -2.31 9.13 -7.84
N LEU A 58 -1.32 8.41 -7.31
CA LEU A 58 -1.47 6.98 -7.10
C LEU A 58 -2.63 6.66 -6.16
N LEU A 59 -2.72 7.39 -5.06
CA LEU A 59 -3.77 7.13 -4.09
C LEU A 59 -5.14 7.46 -4.64
N SER A 60 -5.27 8.61 -5.30
CA SER A 60 -6.58 9.08 -5.73
C SER A 60 -7.06 8.38 -6.99
N ASN A 61 -6.18 8.16 -7.96
CA ASN A 61 -6.61 7.69 -9.27
C ASN A 61 -6.40 6.22 -9.49
N LYS A 62 -5.40 5.64 -8.85
CA LYS A 62 -5.11 4.24 -9.09
C LYS A 62 -5.62 3.34 -7.98
N LEU A 63 -5.29 3.65 -6.74
CA LEU A 63 -5.68 2.77 -5.64
C LEU A 63 -7.16 2.87 -5.32
N GLN A 64 -7.69 4.07 -5.21
CA GLN A 64 -9.10 4.23 -4.89
C GLN A 64 -10.02 3.86 -6.04
N GLY A 65 -9.48 3.75 -7.22
CA GLY A 65 -10.25 3.31 -8.38
C GLY A 65 -10.38 1.80 -8.49
N ILE A 66 -9.68 1.04 -7.65
CA ILE A 66 -9.76 -0.41 -7.72
C ILE A 66 -11.08 -0.89 -7.12
N HIS A 67 -11.79 -1.70 -7.90
CA HIS A 67 -13.04 -2.27 -7.42
C HIS A 67 -12.78 -3.16 -6.21
N GLY A 68 -13.51 -2.95 -5.16
CA GLY A 68 -13.37 -3.73 -3.94
C GLY A 68 -12.61 -3.02 -2.83
N VAL A 69 -11.92 -1.92 -3.13
CA VAL A 69 -11.25 -1.13 -2.11
C VAL A 69 -12.23 -0.10 -1.58
N SER A 70 -12.55 -0.18 -0.29
CA SER A 70 -13.46 0.77 0.32
C SER A 70 -12.75 1.97 0.90
N ASN A 71 -11.50 1.80 1.33
CA ASN A 71 -10.77 2.90 1.94
C ASN A 71 -9.27 2.64 1.85
N THR A 72 -8.50 3.72 1.83
CA THR A 72 -7.04 3.65 1.88
C THR A 72 -6.54 4.58 2.98
N GLU A 73 -5.50 4.15 3.65
CA GLU A 73 -4.86 4.99 4.66
C GLU A 73 -3.35 4.89 4.47
N THR A 74 -2.72 6.04 4.28
CA THR A 74 -1.28 6.09 4.09
C THR A 74 -0.58 6.07 5.43
N LEU A 75 0.30 5.12 5.60
CA LEU A 75 1.10 4.97 6.80
C LEU A 75 2.52 5.39 6.45
N THR A 76 2.84 6.63 6.80
CA THR A 76 4.15 7.18 6.46
C THR A 76 5.07 7.06 7.65
N ALA A 77 6.25 6.49 7.41
CA ALA A 77 7.28 6.49 8.45
C ALA A 77 7.87 7.89 8.49
N LEU A 78 7.65 8.58 9.59
CA LEU A 78 8.17 9.92 9.75
C LEU A 78 9.64 9.93 10.11
N ASP A 79 10.14 8.84 10.66
CA ASP A 79 11.49 8.82 11.18
C ASP A 79 12.02 7.39 11.14
N GLN A 80 13.16 7.21 10.52
CA GLN A 80 13.82 5.91 10.44
C GLN A 80 15.04 5.86 11.34
N ARG A 81 14.86 6.19 12.59
CA ARG A 81 15.96 6.17 13.53
C ARG A 81 16.58 4.80 13.66
N ILE A 82 15.74 3.78 13.60
CA ILE A 82 16.21 2.41 13.65
C ILE A 82 15.91 1.78 12.32
N ASN A 83 16.95 1.59 11.54
CA ASN A 83 16.82 1.02 10.22
C ASN A 83 17.75 -0.18 10.15
N ARG A 84 17.40 -1.22 10.88
CA ARG A 84 18.21 -2.41 10.95
C ARG A 84 17.30 -3.62 10.91
N SER A 85 17.85 -4.72 10.46
CA SER A 85 17.12 -5.96 10.51
C SER A 85 16.97 -6.38 11.95
N LEU A 86 15.77 -6.78 12.29
CA LEU A 86 15.54 -7.32 13.62
C LEU A 86 16.19 -8.70 13.69
N PRO A 87 16.90 -8.99 14.77
CA PRO A 87 17.37 -10.34 14.97
C PRO A 87 16.18 -11.26 14.99
N ILE A 88 16.35 -12.40 14.42
CA ILE A 88 15.27 -13.37 14.48
C ILE A 88 15.20 -13.92 15.86
N GLN A 89 14.08 -13.74 16.42
CA GLN A 89 13.85 -14.18 17.75
C GLN A 89 13.28 -15.58 17.73
#